data_ab6a26c8b210f1bb80cf9d8f116a06b4
#
_entry.id   ab6a26c8b210f1bb80cf9d8f116a06b4
#
_cell.length_a   1.000
_cell.length_b   1.000
_cell.length_c   1.000
_cell.angle_alpha   90.00
_cell.angle_beta   90.00
_cell.angle_gamma   90.00
#
_symmetry.space_group_name_H-M   'P 1'
#
loop_
_entity.id
_entity.type
_entity.pdbx_description
1 polymer ?
#
loop_
_entity_poly.entity_id
_entity_poly.type
_entity_poly.pdbx_seq_one_letter_code
_entity_poly.pdbx_strand_id
1 'polypeptide(L)'
;MSKGFLWFAQNNTDTDYVELSIKLAKSIKHHNKHNQICVVTDEASKFQDPSVDIVKVLREDSSADHTVKWANEHKAFAVTPFTHTIKLESDMLWVENTDWWWNHLWQHDLVFSVNCRNYKDQIVTNTPYRQLFVKNHLPDIYNGLMYFRRSSWAQRFFQTAQYVTHNWQTVKTQMLIDCHDPYPSTDVVYALAYRMI
;
A
#
# COMPACT_ATOMS: atom_id res chain seq x y z
N MET A 1 8.57 3.80 -21.24
CA MET A 1 7.96 4.07 -19.93
C MET A 1 8.08 2.80 -19.09
N SER A 2 8.53 2.92 -17.83
CA SER A 2 8.73 1.77 -16.95
C SER A 2 7.46 1.45 -16.17
N LYS A 3 7.15 0.16 -15.99
CA LYS A 3 6.01 -0.31 -15.20
C LYS A 3 6.45 -1.46 -14.29
N GLY A 4 5.81 -1.59 -13.13
CA GLY A 4 6.14 -2.68 -12.22
C GLY A 4 5.32 -2.68 -10.94
N PHE A 5 5.59 -3.70 -10.14
CA PHE A 5 4.99 -3.91 -8.84
C PHE A 5 5.88 -3.35 -7.74
N LEU A 6 5.27 -2.79 -6.70
CA LEU A 6 5.95 -2.22 -5.54
C LEU A 6 5.25 -2.66 -4.26
N TRP A 7 6.01 -3.04 -3.24
CA TRP A 7 5.50 -3.17 -1.87
C TRP A 7 6.61 -2.95 -0.84
N PHE A 8 6.19 -2.84 0.42
CA PHE A 8 7.08 -2.72 1.57
C PHE A 8 7.21 -4.08 2.27
N ALA A 9 8.42 -4.45 2.65
CA ALA A 9 8.74 -5.70 3.34
C ALA A 9 9.68 -5.38 4.51
N GLN A 10 9.10 -5.05 5.63
CA GLN A 10 9.80 -4.76 6.88
C GLN A 10 9.32 -5.74 7.96
N ASN A 11 10.23 -6.57 8.45
CA ASN A 11 9.92 -7.51 9.53
C ASN A 11 9.55 -6.78 10.82
N ASN A 12 8.64 -7.34 11.56
CA ASN A 12 8.37 -6.96 12.94
C ASN A 12 8.61 -8.16 13.88
N THR A 13 8.27 -8.01 15.15
CA THR A 13 8.49 -9.06 16.16
C THR A 13 7.68 -10.33 15.91
N ASP A 14 6.55 -10.21 15.19
CA ASP A 14 5.54 -11.28 15.11
C ASP A 14 5.47 -11.91 13.71
N THR A 15 5.95 -11.19 12.68
CA THR A 15 5.75 -11.58 11.29
C THR A 15 7.00 -11.36 10.45
N ASP A 16 7.37 -12.38 9.70
CA ASP A 16 8.41 -12.32 8.67
C ASP A 16 7.84 -11.87 7.33
N TYR A 17 7.74 -10.54 7.16
CA TYR A 17 7.27 -9.94 5.92
C TYR A 17 8.25 -10.12 4.75
N VAL A 18 9.51 -10.41 5.01
CA VAL A 18 10.49 -10.78 3.96
C VAL A 18 10.11 -12.11 3.34
N GLU A 19 9.82 -13.13 4.17
CA GLU A 19 9.38 -14.43 3.66
C GLU A 19 8.06 -14.33 2.88
N LEU A 20 7.09 -13.59 3.39
CA LEU A 20 5.82 -13.36 2.70
C LEU A 20 6.04 -12.66 1.35
N SER A 21 6.87 -11.64 1.32
CA SER A 21 7.25 -10.91 0.10
C SER A 21 7.91 -11.80 -0.96
N ILE A 22 8.74 -12.73 -0.55
CA ILE A 22 9.35 -13.70 -1.47
C ILE A 22 8.29 -14.60 -2.11
N LYS A 23 7.30 -15.04 -1.33
CA LYS A 23 6.18 -15.83 -1.84
C LYS A 23 5.35 -15.03 -2.86
N LEU A 24 5.06 -13.75 -2.54
CA LEU A 24 4.38 -12.84 -3.46
C LEU A 24 5.19 -12.64 -4.74
N ALA A 25 6.49 -12.33 -4.64
CA ALA A 25 7.35 -12.13 -5.81
C ALA A 25 7.37 -13.36 -6.72
N LYS A 26 7.51 -14.56 -6.16
CA LYS A 26 7.48 -15.82 -6.92
C LYS A 26 6.12 -16.05 -7.58
N SER A 27 5.02 -15.74 -6.92
CA SER A 27 3.68 -15.86 -7.52
C SER A 27 3.47 -14.86 -8.67
N ILE A 28 3.95 -13.62 -8.55
CA ILE A 28 3.94 -12.66 -9.65
C ILE A 28 4.80 -13.16 -10.82
N LYS A 29 6.03 -13.59 -10.57
CA LYS A 29 6.92 -14.09 -11.64
C LYS A 29 6.37 -15.34 -12.32
N HIS A 30 5.59 -16.15 -11.64
CA HIS A 30 4.91 -17.31 -12.23
C HIS A 30 3.84 -16.88 -13.25
N HIS A 31 3.00 -15.93 -12.92
CA HIS A 31 1.87 -15.50 -13.75
C HIS A 31 2.20 -14.34 -14.70
N ASN A 32 3.05 -13.40 -14.26
CA ASN A 32 3.40 -12.15 -14.94
C ASN A 32 4.91 -12.01 -15.12
N LYS A 33 5.51 -13.00 -15.76
CA LYS A 33 6.97 -13.23 -15.84
C LYS A 33 7.82 -12.00 -16.19
N HIS A 34 7.31 -11.12 -17.06
CA HIS A 34 8.06 -9.98 -17.59
C HIS A 34 7.88 -8.69 -16.79
N ASN A 35 7.02 -8.68 -15.77
CA ASN A 35 6.84 -7.50 -14.95
C ASN A 35 7.99 -7.34 -13.95
N GLN A 36 8.46 -6.11 -13.80
CA GLN A 36 9.49 -5.78 -12.81
C GLN A 36 8.88 -5.69 -11.41
N ILE A 37 9.67 -6.07 -10.43
CA ILE A 37 9.31 -6.06 -9.02
C ILE A 37 10.33 -5.22 -8.27
N CYS A 38 9.82 -4.24 -7.50
CA CYS A 38 10.60 -3.46 -6.55
C CYS A 38 10.08 -3.71 -5.13
N VAL A 39 10.97 -4.15 -4.24
CA VAL A 39 10.69 -4.27 -2.81
C VAL A 39 11.38 -3.15 -2.06
N VAL A 40 10.67 -2.50 -1.15
CA VAL A 40 11.19 -1.51 -0.21
C VAL A 40 11.31 -2.17 1.16
N THR A 41 12.49 -2.12 1.75
CA THR A 41 12.79 -2.79 3.02
C THR A 41 13.60 -1.88 3.95
N ASP A 42 13.90 -2.32 5.14
CA ASP A 42 14.86 -1.69 6.05
C ASP A 42 16.17 -2.52 6.16
N GLU A 43 17.19 -1.94 6.75
CA GLU A 43 18.48 -2.64 6.93
C GLU A 43 18.37 -3.87 7.85
N ALA A 44 17.46 -3.84 8.82
CA ALA A 44 17.26 -4.91 9.78
C ALA A 44 16.64 -6.16 9.12
N SER A 45 15.75 -5.97 8.15
CA SER A 45 15.05 -7.07 7.45
C SER A 45 15.93 -7.81 6.44
N LYS A 46 17.03 -7.20 5.96
CA LYS A 46 18.05 -7.83 5.09
C LYS A 46 17.47 -8.57 3.87
N PHE A 47 16.56 -7.93 3.16
CA PHE A 47 15.88 -8.56 2.03
C PHE A 47 16.85 -8.93 0.91
N GLN A 48 16.82 -10.20 0.49
CA GLN A 48 17.59 -10.69 -0.66
C GLN A 48 16.92 -11.92 -1.28
N ASP A 49 16.42 -11.81 -2.51
CA ASP A 49 15.88 -12.95 -3.27
C ASP A 49 15.93 -12.66 -4.77
N PRO A 50 16.32 -13.63 -5.64
CA PRO A 50 16.45 -13.45 -7.09
C PRO A 50 15.12 -13.24 -7.82
N SER A 51 13.97 -13.48 -7.20
CA SER A 51 12.65 -13.19 -7.79
C SER A 51 12.31 -11.70 -7.80
N VAL A 52 13.09 -10.87 -7.10
CA VAL A 52 12.92 -9.41 -7.02
C VAL A 52 13.98 -8.72 -7.88
N ASP A 53 13.55 -7.82 -8.75
CA ASP A 53 14.45 -7.13 -9.68
C ASP A 53 15.17 -5.94 -9.02
N ILE A 54 14.51 -5.26 -8.06
CA ILE A 54 15.02 -4.07 -7.41
C ILE A 54 14.70 -4.14 -5.91
N VAL A 55 15.72 -3.99 -5.07
CA VAL A 55 15.57 -3.82 -3.62
C VAL A 55 15.98 -2.40 -3.24
N LYS A 56 15.14 -1.70 -2.50
CA LYS A 56 15.42 -0.37 -1.96
C LYS A 56 15.37 -0.40 -0.44
N VAL A 57 16.41 0.12 0.18
CA VAL A 57 16.45 0.29 1.64
C VAL A 57 15.92 1.69 2.00
N LEU A 58 15.01 1.74 2.94
CA LEU A 58 14.49 2.99 3.50
C LEU A 58 15.62 3.76 4.20
N ARG A 59 15.84 5.00 3.79
CA ARG A 59 16.79 5.90 4.46
C ARG A 59 16.24 6.50 5.75
N GLU A 60 14.93 6.72 5.76
CA GLU A 60 14.19 7.25 6.90
C GLU A 60 13.02 6.32 7.17
N ASP A 61 12.92 5.78 8.38
CA ASP A 61 11.83 4.93 8.81
C ASP A 61 10.82 5.75 9.62
N SER A 62 9.58 5.81 9.14
CA SER A 62 8.47 6.50 9.81
C SER A 62 7.72 5.61 10.81
N SER A 63 8.20 4.39 11.05
CA SER A 63 7.60 3.48 12.03
C SER A 63 7.69 4.08 13.43
N ALA A 64 6.56 4.10 14.14
CA ALA A 64 6.52 4.60 15.52
C ALA A 64 7.23 3.65 16.48
N ASP A 65 7.18 2.35 16.18
CA ASP A 65 7.86 1.26 16.87
C ASP A 65 8.09 0.08 15.92
N HIS A 66 8.57 -1.03 16.41
CA HIS A 66 8.85 -2.23 15.61
C HIS A 66 7.58 -2.91 15.07
N THR A 67 6.40 -2.60 15.57
CA THR A 67 5.14 -3.24 15.17
C THR A 67 4.39 -2.44 14.11
N VAL A 68 4.60 -1.11 14.02
CA VAL A 68 3.85 -0.19 13.13
C VAL A 68 4.61 0.08 11.83
N LYS A 69 4.93 -0.96 11.06
CA LYS A 69 5.73 -0.85 9.83
C LYS A 69 5.00 -0.18 8.66
N TRP A 70 3.68 -0.27 8.61
CA TRP A 70 2.85 0.38 7.59
C TRP A 70 2.91 1.93 7.59
N ALA A 71 3.50 2.56 8.63
CA ALA A 71 3.69 4.01 8.67
C ALA A 71 4.56 4.56 7.50
N ASN A 72 5.28 3.69 6.78
CA ASN A 72 6.10 4.05 5.63
C ASN A 72 5.35 4.05 4.28
N GLU A 73 4.12 3.55 4.23
CA GLU A 73 3.34 3.35 2.99
C GLU A 73 3.12 4.65 2.19
N HIS A 74 3.04 5.81 2.85
CA HIS A 74 2.95 7.11 2.19
C HIS A 74 4.16 7.46 1.32
N LYS A 75 5.30 6.77 1.49
CA LYS A 75 6.53 6.98 0.72
C LYS A 75 6.50 6.30 -0.66
N ALA A 76 5.48 5.49 -0.97
CA ALA A 76 5.43 4.69 -2.18
C ALA A 76 5.72 5.48 -3.45
N PHE A 77 5.18 6.70 -3.59
CA PHE A 77 5.43 7.56 -4.75
C PHE A 77 6.90 8.02 -4.85
N ALA A 78 7.52 8.34 -3.72
CA ALA A 78 8.90 8.82 -3.68
C ALA A 78 9.89 7.69 -3.99
N VAL A 79 9.62 6.49 -3.51
CA VAL A 79 10.57 5.36 -3.60
C VAL A 79 10.40 4.51 -4.85
N THR A 80 9.23 4.53 -5.53
CA THR A 80 9.03 3.70 -6.73
C THR A 80 10.04 4.06 -7.83
N PRO A 81 10.68 3.06 -8.48
CA PRO A 81 11.51 3.28 -9.64
C PRO A 81 10.71 3.40 -10.95
N PHE A 82 9.40 3.17 -10.90
CA PHE A 82 8.55 3.04 -12.08
C PHE A 82 7.77 4.31 -12.39
N THR A 83 7.46 4.51 -13.66
CA THR A 83 6.51 5.54 -14.12
C THR A 83 5.07 5.13 -13.81
N HIS A 84 4.77 3.83 -13.92
CA HIS A 84 3.48 3.21 -13.64
C HIS A 84 3.67 2.11 -12.60
N THR A 85 3.00 2.21 -11.48
CA THR A 85 3.20 1.34 -10.32
C THR A 85 1.89 0.70 -9.90
N ILE A 86 1.87 -0.63 -9.78
CA ILE A 86 0.88 -1.35 -8.98
C ILE A 86 1.51 -1.58 -7.62
N LYS A 87 0.94 -0.94 -6.58
CA LYS A 87 1.36 -1.14 -5.20
C LYS A 87 0.54 -2.26 -4.57
N LEU A 88 1.21 -3.14 -3.86
CA LEU A 88 0.62 -4.29 -3.15
C LEU A 88 0.99 -4.27 -1.66
N GLU A 89 0.34 -5.12 -0.87
CA GLU A 89 0.81 -5.56 0.44
C GLU A 89 1.64 -6.83 0.31
N SER A 90 2.59 -7.01 1.21
CA SER A 90 3.57 -8.11 1.15
C SER A 90 3.00 -9.50 1.46
N ASP A 91 1.85 -9.56 2.12
CA ASP A 91 1.16 -10.80 2.55
C ASP A 91 0.10 -11.28 1.55
N MET A 92 0.20 -10.86 0.30
CA MET A 92 -0.67 -11.27 -0.80
C MET A 92 -0.06 -12.41 -1.62
N LEU A 93 -0.92 -13.07 -2.43
CA LEU A 93 -0.51 -13.98 -3.50
C LEU A 93 -1.16 -13.55 -4.81
N TRP A 94 -0.36 -13.58 -5.88
CA TRP A 94 -0.82 -13.30 -7.23
C TRP A 94 -1.22 -14.62 -7.91
N VAL A 95 -2.47 -14.75 -8.35
CA VAL A 95 -3.04 -16.05 -8.70
C VAL A 95 -3.37 -16.23 -10.18
N GLU A 96 -3.23 -15.15 -10.98
CA GLU A 96 -3.48 -15.22 -12.42
C GLU A 96 -2.70 -14.16 -13.22
N ASN A 97 -2.68 -14.31 -14.55
CA ASN A 97 -2.06 -13.31 -15.42
C ASN A 97 -2.95 -12.07 -15.54
N THR A 98 -2.38 -10.91 -15.20
CA THR A 98 -3.06 -9.61 -15.23
C THR A 98 -2.34 -8.58 -16.12
N ASP A 99 -1.55 -9.02 -17.08
CA ASP A 99 -0.80 -8.10 -17.96
C ASP A 99 -1.73 -7.14 -18.73
N TRP A 100 -2.97 -7.55 -18.97
CA TRP A 100 -4.00 -6.72 -19.58
C TRP A 100 -4.44 -5.53 -18.71
N TRP A 101 -4.26 -5.59 -17.39
CA TRP A 101 -4.61 -4.48 -16.48
C TRP A 101 -3.86 -3.20 -16.84
N TRP A 102 -2.61 -3.31 -17.28
CA TRP A 102 -1.80 -2.15 -17.64
C TRP A 102 -2.46 -1.28 -18.71
N ASN A 103 -3.16 -1.88 -19.67
CA ASN A 103 -3.86 -1.17 -20.75
C ASN A 103 -5.03 -0.34 -20.23
N HIS A 104 -5.68 -0.75 -19.14
CA HIS A 104 -6.75 -0.01 -18.49
C HIS A 104 -6.23 1.01 -17.49
N LEU A 105 -5.28 0.61 -16.65
CA LEU A 105 -4.74 1.45 -15.60
C LEU A 105 -3.98 2.67 -16.13
N TRP A 106 -3.33 2.53 -17.27
CA TRP A 106 -2.52 3.56 -17.91
C TRP A 106 -3.21 4.91 -18.09
N GLN A 107 -4.52 4.93 -18.23
CA GLN A 107 -5.34 6.13 -18.46
C GLN A 107 -5.55 6.96 -17.19
N HIS A 108 -5.26 6.39 -16.02
CA HIS A 108 -5.56 6.98 -14.73
C HIS A 108 -4.31 7.45 -14.01
N ASP A 109 -4.48 8.47 -13.16
CA ASP A 109 -3.41 8.92 -12.25
C ASP A 109 -3.31 8.04 -11.01
N LEU A 110 -4.49 7.66 -10.48
CA LEU A 110 -4.67 6.83 -9.28
C LEU A 110 -5.86 5.89 -9.49
N VAL A 111 -5.73 4.64 -9.06
CA VAL A 111 -6.83 3.67 -8.97
C VAL A 111 -6.71 2.93 -7.65
N PHE A 112 -7.81 2.84 -6.93
CA PHE A 112 -7.89 2.13 -5.65
C PHE A 112 -8.79 0.91 -5.75
N SER A 113 -8.45 -0.13 -5.00
CA SER A 113 -9.37 -1.22 -4.73
C SER A 113 -10.44 -0.76 -3.74
N VAL A 114 -11.67 -1.09 -4.04
CA VAL A 114 -12.85 -0.82 -3.20
C VAL A 114 -13.73 -2.06 -3.13
N ASN A 115 -14.61 -2.14 -2.14
CA ASN A 115 -15.54 -3.26 -1.99
C ASN A 115 -14.84 -4.63 -1.97
N CYS A 116 -13.70 -4.72 -1.31
CA CYS A 116 -12.95 -5.97 -1.21
C CYS A 116 -13.79 -7.06 -0.56
N ARG A 117 -13.69 -8.28 -1.08
CA ARG A 117 -14.49 -9.41 -0.65
C ARG A 117 -13.62 -10.41 0.12
N ASN A 118 -14.21 -11.08 1.08
CA ASN A 118 -13.59 -12.20 1.77
C ASN A 118 -13.65 -13.47 0.90
N TYR A 119 -13.08 -14.58 1.41
CA TYR A 119 -13.07 -15.88 0.72
C TYR A 119 -14.46 -16.50 0.49
N LYS A 120 -15.52 -15.93 1.10
CA LYS A 120 -16.93 -16.32 0.89
C LYS A 120 -17.65 -15.38 -0.09
N ASP A 121 -16.91 -14.55 -0.82
CA ASP A 121 -17.44 -13.57 -1.77
C ASP A 121 -18.35 -12.51 -1.12
N GLN A 122 -18.15 -12.21 0.16
CA GLN A 122 -18.92 -11.22 0.92
C GLN A 122 -18.09 -9.93 1.09
N ILE A 123 -18.72 -8.78 0.84
CA ILE A 123 -18.10 -7.48 1.15
C ILE A 123 -17.92 -7.38 2.66
N VAL A 124 -16.71 -7.10 3.10
CA VAL A 124 -16.35 -7.00 4.52
C VAL A 124 -16.65 -5.58 5.02
N THR A 125 -17.87 -5.35 5.48
CA THR A 125 -18.30 -4.06 6.06
C THR A 125 -18.46 -4.10 7.57
N ASN A 126 -18.56 -5.30 8.17
CA ASN A 126 -19.00 -5.49 9.56
C ASN A 126 -17.84 -5.62 10.57
N THR A 127 -16.59 -5.51 10.17
CA THR A 127 -15.48 -5.51 11.12
C THR A 127 -15.43 -4.16 11.84
N PRO A 128 -15.01 -4.12 13.12
CA PRO A 128 -14.86 -2.86 13.86
C PRO A 128 -14.05 -1.81 13.09
N TYR A 129 -13.04 -2.26 12.39
CA TYR A 129 -12.18 -1.47 11.52
C TYR A 129 -12.96 -0.77 10.38
N ARG A 130 -13.84 -1.50 9.67
CA ARG A 130 -14.65 -0.91 8.57
C ARG A 130 -15.80 -0.05 9.07
N GLN A 131 -16.23 -0.20 10.33
CA GLN A 131 -17.21 0.69 10.94
C GLN A 131 -16.75 2.16 10.98
N LEU A 132 -15.43 2.42 11.08
CA LEU A 132 -14.88 3.76 11.02
C LEU A 132 -15.19 4.44 9.67
N PHE A 133 -15.08 3.68 8.56
CA PHE A 133 -15.40 4.19 7.22
C PHE A 133 -16.88 4.55 7.09
N VAL A 134 -17.77 3.69 7.57
CA VAL A 134 -19.22 3.91 7.52
C VAL A 134 -19.61 5.13 8.34
N LYS A 135 -19.16 5.22 9.60
CA LYS A 135 -19.48 6.32 10.52
C LYS A 135 -19.00 7.67 10.01
N ASN A 136 -17.87 7.70 9.31
CA ASN A 136 -17.24 8.93 8.86
C ASN A 136 -17.45 9.22 7.37
N HIS A 137 -18.29 8.43 6.69
CA HIS A 137 -18.53 8.54 5.24
C HIS A 137 -17.24 8.60 4.43
N LEU A 138 -16.24 7.80 4.82
CA LEU A 138 -14.98 7.70 4.08
C LEU A 138 -15.18 6.82 2.85
N PRO A 139 -14.47 7.11 1.73
CA PRO A 139 -14.43 6.20 0.61
C PRO A 139 -13.85 4.85 1.04
N ASP A 140 -14.47 3.74 0.62
CA ASP A 140 -14.10 2.37 1.04
C ASP A 140 -12.82 1.91 0.34
N ILE A 141 -11.74 2.65 0.55
CA ILE A 141 -10.42 2.35 -0.01
C ILE A 141 -9.79 1.19 0.73
N TYR A 142 -9.19 0.27 -0.02
CA TYR A 142 -8.33 -0.79 0.46
C TYR A 142 -6.91 -0.61 -0.08
N ASN A 143 -5.94 -0.50 0.83
CA ASN A 143 -4.54 -0.25 0.50
C ASN A 143 -3.83 -1.45 -0.14
N GLY A 144 -4.33 -2.67 0.07
CA GLY A 144 -3.66 -3.90 -0.36
C GLY A 144 -3.38 -3.98 -1.85
N LEU A 145 -4.17 -3.28 -2.68
CA LEU A 145 -3.91 -3.14 -4.10
C LEU A 145 -4.33 -1.76 -4.58
N MET A 146 -3.39 -0.99 -5.09
CA MET A 146 -3.64 0.27 -5.76
C MET A 146 -2.70 0.47 -6.95
N TYR A 147 -3.10 1.31 -7.88
CA TYR A 147 -2.26 1.77 -8.97
C TYR A 147 -2.04 3.27 -8.90
N PHE A 148 -0.84 3.71 -9.27
CA PHE A 148 -0.55 5.11 -9.55
C PHE A 148 0.49 5.27 -10.65
N ARG A 149 0.40 6.40 -11.38
CA ARG A 149 1.46 6.83 -12.30
C ARG A 149 2.19 8.05 -11.73
N ARG A 150 3.40 8.32 -12.22
CA ARG A 150 4.13 9.55 -11.88
C ARG A 150 3.44 10.77 -12.52
N SER A 151 2.53 11.39 -11.77
CA SER A 151 1.82 12.60 -12.13
C SER A 151 1.78 13.57 -10.95
N SER A 152 1.46 14.83 -11.22
CA SER A 152 1.28 15.86 -10.18
C SER A 152 0.13 15.51 -9.23
N TRP A 153 -0.93 14.87 -9.76
CA TRP A 153 -2.07 14.45 -8.97
C TRP A 153 -1.71 13.33 -7.98
N ALA A 154 -1.03 12.28 -8.45
CA ALA A 154 -0.55 11.21 -7.58
C ALA A 154 0.48 11.75 -6.56
N GLN A 155 1.37 12.65 -6.97
CA GLN A 155 2.31 13.30 -6.04
C GLN A 155 1.57 14.03 -4.91
N ARG A 156 0.56 14.83 -5.26
CA ARG A 156 -0.26 15.55 -4.27
C ARG A 156 -0.97 14.59 -3.31
N PHE A 157 -1.53 13.49 -3.83
CA PHE A 157 -2.14 12.46 -3.00
C PHE A 157 -1.17 11.91 -1.94
N PHE A 158 0.03 11.48 -2.36
CA PHE A 158 1.00 10.90 -1.43
C PHE A 158 1.58 11.94 -0.45
N GLN A 159 1.72 13.20 -0.85
CA GLN A 159 2.06 14.29 0.06
C GLN A 159 0.97 14.52 1.12
N THR A 160 -0.30 14.45 0.72
CA THR A 160 -1.42 14.55 1.66
C THR A 160 -1.47 13.31 2.57
N ALA A 161 -1.21 12.11 2.07
CA ALA A 161 -1.10 10.90 2.89
C ALA A 161 0.04 11.02 3.92
N GLN A 162 1.18 11.59 3.53
CA GLN A 162 2.27 11.90 4.45
C GLN A 162 1.83 12.87 5.53
N TYR A 163 1.15 13.94 5.16
CA TYR A 163 0.62 14.92 6.12
C TYR A 163 -0.33 14.27 7.13
N VAL A 164 -1.28 13.45 6.68
CA VAL A 164 -2.22 12.71 7.54
C VAL A 164 -1.45 11.80 8.51
N THR A 165 -0.47 11.05 8.01
CA THR A 165 0.33 10.13 8.84
C THR A 165 1.09 10.89 9.94
N HIS A 166 1.79 11.95 9.57
CA HIS A 166 2.62 12.70 10.53
C HIS A 166 1.80 13.56 11.52
N ASN A 167 0.60 13.94 11.16
CA ASN A 167 -0.29 14.76 11.99
C ASN A 167 -1.50 13.98 12.50
N TRP A 168 -1.37 12.65 12.66
CA TRP A 168 -2.49 11.75 12.94
C TRP A 168 -3.38 12.20 14.07
N GLN A 169 -2.82 12.59 15.23
CA GLN A 169 -3.61 12.96 16.40
C GLN A 169 -4.51 14.18 16.12
N THR A 170 -3.99 15.17 15.40
CA THR A 170 -4.75 16.37 15.01
C THR A 170 -5.80 16.02 13.96
N VAL A 171 -5.41 15.30 12.92
CA VAL A 171 -6.31 14.95 11.81
C VAL A 171 -7.48 14.09 12.31
N LYS A 172 -7.22 13.05 13.10
CA LYS A 172 -8.30 12.20 13.60
C LYS A 172 -9.27 12.96 14.48
N THR A 173 -8.80 13.88 15.33
CA THR A 173 -9.65 14.68 16.22
C THR A 173 -10.53 15.65 15.45
N GLN A 174 -10.04 16.19 14.33
CA GLN A 174 -10.77 17.17 13.53
C GLN A 174 -11.70 16.55 12.49
N MET A 175 -11.37 15.36 11.98
CA MET A 175 -12.00 14.79 10.78
C MET A 175 -12.76 13.49 11.03
N LEU A 176 -12.55 12.83 12.18
CA LEU A 176 -13.14 11.53 12.47
C LEU A 176 -13.95 11.53 13.76
N ILE A 177 -15.07 10.82 13.73
CA ILE A 177 -15.90 10.53 14.89
C ILE A 177 -15.54 9.12 15.38
N ASP A 178 -15.44 8.94 16.69
CA ASP A 178 -15.19 7.65 17.36
C ASP A 178 -13.90 6.93 16.88
N CYS A 179 -12.86 7.68 16.54
CA CYS A 179 -11.56 7.10 16.20
C CYS A 179 -10.63 7.12 17.41
N HIS A 180 -10.37 5.94 17.98
CA HIS A 180 -9.53 5.77 19.16
C HIS A 180 -8.13 5.22 18.84
N ASP A 181 -7.86 4.87 17.58
CA ASP A 181 -6.59 4.25 17.16
C ASP A 181 -5.41 5.19 17.45
N PRO A 182 -4.37 4.72 18.15
CA PRO A 182 -3.18 5.51 18.42
C PRO A 182 -2.37 5.80 17.15
N TYR A 183 -2.39 4.89 16.20
CA TYR A 183 -1.74 4.97 14.90
C TYR A 183 -2.76 4.78 13.77
N PRO A 184 -2.63 5.50 12.65
CA PRO A 184 -3.53 5.33 11.52
C PRO A 184 -3.25 4.04 10.76
N SER A 185 -4.28 3.32 10.34
CA SER A 185 -4.11 2.33 9.29
C SER A 185 -3.92 3.01 7.94
N THR A 186 -3.21 2.38 7.02
CA THR A 186 -2.97 2.93 5.69
C THR A 186 -4.26 3.17 4.91
N ASP A 187 -5.26 2.29 5.04
CA ASP A 187 -6.57 2.47 4.39
C ASP A 187 -7.24 3.78 4.83
N VAL A 188 -7.23 4.08 6.14
CA VAL A 188 -7.80 5.32 6.68
C VAL A 188 -6.99 6.53 6.22
N VAL A 189 -5.66 6.44 6.23
CA VAL A 189 -4.78 7.51 5.70
C VAL A 189 -5.11 7.82 4.26
N TYR A 190 -5.25 6.81 3.42
CA TYR A 190 -5.54 6.99 2.00
C TYR A 190 -6.96 7.51 1.75
N ALA A 191 -7.94 7.03 2.51
CA ALA A 191 -9.31 7.54 2.43
C ALA A 191 -9.40 9.02 2.82
N LEU A 192 -8.71 9.43 3.88
CA LEU A 192 -8.61 10.83 4.29
C LEU A 192 -7.83 11.67 3.27
N ALA A 193 -6.69 11.18 2.79
CA ALA A 193 -5.91 11.89 1.78
C ALA A 193 -6.72 12.13 0.50
N TYR A 194 -7.46 11.11 0.06
CA TYR A 194 -8.36 11.24 -1.11
C TYR A 194 -9.47 12.28 -0.88
N ARG A 195 -10.02 12.35 0.34
CA ARG A 195 -11.07 13.32 0.68
C ARG A 195 -10.56 14.76 0.77
N MET A 196 -9.27 14.95 1.05
CA MET A 196 -8.63 16.26 1.27
C MET A 196 -8.11 16.93 -0.02
N ILE A 197 -8.00 16.21 -1.13
CA ILE A 197 -7.49 16.70 -2.40
C ILE A 197 -8.58 16.98 -3.43
#